data_7f6974e1e9e68ffd87ce8dfd72cf9b5f
#
_entry.id   7f6974e1e9e68ffd87ce8dfd72cf9b5f
#
_cell.length_a   1.000
_cell.length_b   1.000
_cell.length_c   1.000
_cell.angle_alpha   90.00
_cell.angle_beta   90.00
_cell.angle_gamma   90.00
#
_symmetry.space_group_name_H-M   'P 1'
#
loop_
_entity.id
_entity.type
_entity.pdbx_description
1 polymer ?
#
loop_
_entity_poly.entity_id
_entity_poly.type
_entity_poly.pdbx_seq_one_letter_code
_entity_poly.pdbx_strand_id
1 'polypeptide(L)'
;MSLLTHYTLSTRFRWGKHRGKTLDQIVAEDPHYIDWCLIHHEEFVIADAALMEVSARYPVFLLSELAEFARGLKLSGRHTFPPFNPHAWVDLVILKALRGED
;
A
#
# COMPACT_ATOMS: atom_id res chain seq x y z
N MET A 1 8.72 7.73 15.96
CA MET A 1 8.96 8.04 14.55
C MET A 1 8.81 6.77 13.75
N SER A 2 7.89 6.75 12.81
CA SER A 2 7.75 5.54 12.02
C SER A 2 8.69 5.57 10.82
N LEU A 3 9.27 4.42 10.53
CA LEU A 3 10.17 4.24 9.42
C LEU A 3 9.46 3.45 8.34
N LEU A 4 9.34 4.07 7.17
CA LEU A 4 8.78 3.36 6.04
C LEU A 4 9.74 2.27 5.58
N THR A 5 9.20 1.09 5.36
CA THR A 5 9.95 -0.01 4.77
C THR A 5 9.55 -0.10 3.30
N HIS A 6 10.51 0.15 2.43
CA HIS A 6 10.31 0.10 0.99
C HIS A 6 10.44 -1.34 0.52
N TYR A 7 9.33 -1.94 0.15
CA TYR A 7 9.31 -3.33 -0.27
C TYR A 7 9.65 -3.47 -1.75
N THR A 8 10.44 -4.47 -2.04
CA THR A 8 10.74 -4.88 -3.41
C THR A 8 10.19 -6.29 -3.61
N LEU A 9 10.25 -6.80 -4.83
CA LEU A 9 9.73 -8.14 -5.12
C LEU A 9 10.38 -9.23 -4.25
N SER A 10 11.64 -9.05 -3.86
CA SER A 10 12.36 -10.04 -3.06
C SER A 10 12.26 -9.81 -1.56
N THR A 11 11.65 -8.74 -1.11
CA THR A 11 11.52 -8.45 0.31
C THR A 11 10.55 -9.42 0.96
N ARG A 12 10.98 -10.05 2.06
CA ARG A 12 10.13 -10.98 2.78
C ARG A 12 9.34 -10.24 3.85
N PHE A 13 8.08 -10.64 3.98
CA PHE A 13 7.23 -10.13 5.04
C PHE A 13 7.64 -10.74 6.36
N ARG A 14 7.72 -9.91 7.41
CA ARG A 14 8.08 -10.36 8.75
C ARG A 14 6.88 -10.35 9.69
N TRP A 15 5.70 -10.06 9.17
CA TRP A 15 4.49 -9.91 9.95
C TRP A 15 3.29 -10.34 9.12
N GLY A 16 2.17 -10.51 9.81
CA GLY A 16 0.90 -10.79 9.15
C GLY A 16 0.74 -12.23 8.73
N LYS A 17 -0.35 -12.48 8.02
CA LYS A 17 -0.70 -13.86 7.63
C LYS A 17 0.21 -14.46 6.59
N HIS A 18 0.97 -13.63 5.90
CA HIS A 18 1.89 -14.09 4.86
C HIS A 18 3.35 -13.98 5.28
N ARG A 19 3.59 -14.01 6.59
CA ARG A 19 4.96 -13.95 7.12
C ARG A 19 5.85 -14.99 6.44
N GLY A 20 7.04 -14.57 6.05
CA GLY A 20 8.02 -15.44 5.42
C GLY A 20 7.95 -15.48 3.92
N LYS A 21 6.88 -14.97 3.33
CA LYS A 21 6.74 -14.91 1.88
C LYS A 21 7.29 -13.59 1.34
N THR A 22 7.75 -13.62 0.09
CA THR A 22 8.21 -12.40 -0.58
C THR A 22 7.02 -11.65 -1.13
N LEU A 23 7.22 -10.35 -1.41
CA LEU A 23 6.20 -9.55 -2.06
C LEU A 23 5.75 -10.19 -3.37
N ASP A 24 6.69 -10.71 -4.16
CA ASP A 24 6.42 -11.40 -5.40
C ASP A 24 5.43 -12.57 -5.20
N GLN A 25 5.69 -13.39 -4.18
CA GLN A 25 4.81 -14.54 -3.87
C GLN A 25 3.42 -14.08 -3.47
N ILE A 26 3.34 -13.02 -2.68
CA ILE A 26 2.05 -12.53 -2.20
C ILE A 26 1.25 -11.90 -3.34
N VAL A 27 1.88 -11.16 -4.23
CA VAL A 27 1.18 -10.61 -5.40
C VAL A 27 0.57 -11.72 -6.23
N ALA A 28 1.31 -12.83 -6.39
CA ALA A 28 0.82 -13.98 -7.17
C ALA A 28 -0.34 -14.71 -6.48
N GLU A 29 -0.28 -14.83 -5.16
CA GLU A 29 -1.23 -15.66 -4.40
C GLU A 29 -2.41 -14.87 -3.85
N ASP A 30 -2.18 -13.63 -3.42
CA ASP A 30 -3.19 -12.85 -2.72
C ASP A 30 -2.95 -11.36 -2.97
N PRO A 31 -3.21 -10.90 -4.19
CA PRO A 31 -2.92 -9.50 -4.55
C PRO A 31 -3.69 -8.48 -3.72
N HIS A 32 -4.90 -8.83 -3.25
CA HIS A 32 -5.69 -7.91 -2.43
C HIS A 32 -5.04 -7.61 -1.09
N TYR A 33 -4.21 -8.51 -0.61
CA TYR A 33 -3.49 -8.28 0.64
C TYR A 33 -2.53 -7.08 0.53
N ILE A 34 -1.98 -6.87 -0.65
CA ILE A 34 -1.08 -5.73 -0.89
C ILE A 34 -1.85 -4.41 -0.76
N ASP A 35 -3.06 -4.33 -1.31
CA ASP A 35 -3.93 -3.17 -1.12
C ASP A 35 -4.18 -2.92 0.36
N TRP A 36 -4.53 -3.99 1.07
CA TRP A 36 -4.80 -3.89 2.51
C TRP A 36 -3.59 -3.36 3.27
N CYS A 37 -2.40 -3.86 2.95
CA CYS A 37 -1.17 -3.42 3.60
C CYS A 37 -0.89 -1.94 3.34
N LEU A 38 -1.09 -1.48 2.11
CA LEU A 38 -0.87 -0.07 1.78
C LEU A 38 -1.81 0.85 2.54
N ILE A 39 -3.04 0.41 2.77
CA ILE A 39 -4.05 1.21 3.46
C ILE A 39 -3.88 1.15 4.97
N HIS A 40 -3.64 -0.03 5.52
CA HIS A 40 -3.73 -0.26 6.95
C HIS A 40 -2.40 -0.41 7.69
N HIS A 41 -1.31 -0.68 7.00
CA HIS A 41 -0.01 -0.86 7.64
C HIS A 41 0.88 0.34 7.32
N GLU A 42 1.04 1.23 8.29
CA GLU A 42 1.65 2.53 8.02
C GLU A 42 3.12 2.48 7.60
N GLU A 43 3.82 1.41 7.94
CA GLU A 43 5.24 1.28 7.56
C GLU A 43 5.45 0.62 6.20
N PHE A 44 4.41 0.05 5.63
CA PHE A 44 4.52 -0.67 4.37
C PHE A 44 4.36 0.27 3.19
N VAL A 45 5.30 0.26 2.26
CA VAL A 45 5.16 1.00 1.01
C VAL A 45 5.92 0.29 -0.10
N ILE A 46 5.47 0.48 -1.33
CA ILE A 46 6.15 -0.01 -2.52
C ILE A 46 6.57 1.22 -3.32
N ALA A 47 7.86 1.37 -3.57
CA ALA A 47 8.38 2.48 -4.37
C ALA A 47 8.00 2.32 -5.84
N ASP A 48 8.10 3.40 -6.60
CA ASP A 48 7.70 3.40 -8.01
C ASP A 48 8.41 2.32 -8.83
N ALA A 49 9.72 2.16 -8.64
CA ALA A 49 10.49 1.18 -9.38
C ALA A 49 9.99 -0.25 -9.12
N ALA A 50 9.72 -0.56 -7.83
CA ALA A 50 9.23 -1.88 -7.48
C ALA A 50 7.81 -2.11 -8.00
N LEU A 51 6.97 -1.09 -7.96
CA LEU A 51 5.61 -1.19 -8.50
C LEU A 51 5.64 -1.43 -10.01
N MET A 52 6.55 -0.78 -10.72
CA MET A 52 6.73 -1.02 -12.14
C MET A 52 7.12 -2.47 -12.44
N GLU A 53 8.00 -3.04 -11.61
CA GLU A 53 8.39 -4.44 -11.76
C GLU A 53 7.21 -5.38 -11.51
N VAL A 54 6.41 -5.07 -10.48
CA VAL A 54 5.20 -5.85 -10.18
C VAL A 54 4.24 -5.80 -11.37
N SER A 55 4.01 -4.62 -11.91
CA SER A 55 3.10 -4.45 -13.04
C SER A 55 3.58 -5.16 -14.29
N ALA A 56 4.90 -5.16 -14.52
CA ALA A 56 5.48 -5.86 -15.67
C ALA A 56 5.33 -7.37 -15.54
N ARG A 57 5.49 -7.89 -14.31
CA ARG A 57 5.41 -9.32 -14.05
C ARG A 57 3.96 -9.81 -13.95
N TYR A 58 3.08 -8.96 -13.43
CA TYR A 58 1.67 -9.28 -13.22
C TYR A 58 0.80 -8.19 -13.84
N PRO A 59 0.60 -8.23 -15.17
CA PRO A 59 -0.10 -7.14 -15.87
C PRO A 59 -1.52 -6.88 -15.39
N VAL A 60 -2.19 -7.88 -14.80
CA VAL A 60 -3.54 -7.71 -14.30
C VAL A 60 -3.60 -7.19 -12.86
N PHE A 61 -2.44 -7.05 -12.21
CA PHE A 61 -2.39 -6.52 -10.86
C PHE A 61 -2.58 -5.00 -10.90
N LEU A 62 -3.61 -4.52 -10.19
CA LEU A 62 -3.88 -3.08 -10.09
C LEU A 62 -4.17 -2.75 -8.64
N LEU A 63 -3.62 -1.64 -8.18
CA LEU A 63 -3.95 -1.13 -6.87
C LEU A 63 -5.29 -0.41 -6.92
N SER A 64 -6.06 -0.52 -5.84
CA SER A 64 -7.28 0.27 -5.71
C SER A 64 -6.93 1.75 -5.58
N GLU A 65 -7.91 2.62 -5.79
CA GLU A 65 -7.70 4.06 -5.63
C GLU A 65 -7.25 4.42 -4.22
N LEU A 66 -7.82 3.76 -3.22
CA LEU A 66 -7.41 3.97 -1.83
C LEU A 66 -5.97 3.57 -1.59
N ALA A 67 -5.56 2.44 -2.14
CA ALA A 67 -4.19 1.97 -1.99
C ALA A 67 -3.20 2.90 -2.68
N GLU A 68 -3.54 3.39 -3.86
CA GLU A 68 -2.71 4.35 -4.57
C GLU A 68 -2.59 5.67 -3.81
N PHE A 69 -3.70 6.15 -3.25
CA PHE A 69 -3.69 7.34 -2.43
C PHE A 69 -2.81 7.16 -1.20
N ALA A 70 -2.94 6.02 -0.52
CA ALA A 70 -2.12 5.70 0.64
C ALA A 70 -0.63 5.67 0.28
N ARG A 71 -0.30 5.03 -0.82
CA ARG A 71 1.07 4.95 -1.30
C ARG A 71 1.64 6.33 -1.58
N GLY A 72 0.85 7.16 -2.26
CA GLY A 72 1.26 8.53 -2.57
C GLY A 72 1.54 9.36 -1.33
N LEU A 73 0.66 9.27 -0.32
CA LEU A 73 0.86 9.98 0.94
C LEU A 73 2.13 9.52 1.65
N LYS A 74 2.37 8.22 1.69
CA LYS A 74 3.57 7.67 2.33
C LYS A 74 4.83 8.12 1.64
N LEU A 75 4.85 8.07 0.31
CA LEU A 75 6.03 8.47 -0.47
C LEU A 75 6.30 9.96 -0.38
N SER A 76 5.26 10.77 -0.18
CA SER A 76 5.42 12.21 -0.04
C SER A 76 5.77 12.64 1.38
N GLY A 77 5.78 11.72 2.34
CA GLY A 77 6.07 12.00 3.73
C GLY A 77 4.94 12.61 4.52
N ARG A 78 3.77 12.77 3.93
CA ARG A 78 2.64 13.42 4.62
C ARG A 78 1.94 12.52 5.62
N HIS A 79 2.18 11.24 5.55
CA HIS A 79 1.55 10.26 6.43
C HIS A 79 2.00 10.38 7.89
N THR A 80 3.06 11.14 8.15
CA THR A 80 3.66 11.19 9.49
C THR A 80 3.11 12.28 10.37
N PHE A 81 2.20 13.15 9.85
CA PHE A 81 1.80 14.28 10.67
C PHE A 81 0.37 14.72 10.41
N PRO A 82 -0.45 14.88 11.46
CA PRO A 82 -0.25 14.39 12.83
C PRO A 82 -0.09 12.89 12.81
N PRO A 83 -0.05 12.15 13.93
CA PRO A 83 0.19 10.72 13.83
C PRO A 83 -0.67 10.10 12.75
N PHE A 84 -0.07 9.32 11.87
CA PHE A 84 -0.78 8.77 10.73
C PHE A 84 -1.93 7.88 11.20
N ASN A 85 -3.11 8.16 10.72
CA ASN A 85 -4.29 7.39 11.04
C ASN A 85 -4.95 6.95 9.74
N PRO A 86 -4.70 5.71 9.28
CA PRO A 86 -5.27 5.24 8.02
C PRO A 86 -6.78 5.26 8.00
N HIS A 87 -7.43 5.04 9.15
CA HIS A 87 -8.89 5.06 9.21
C HIS A 87 -9.44 6.46 8.96
N ALA A 88 -8.77 7.49 9.49
CA ALA A 88 -9.26 8.85 9.35
C ALA A 88 -9.32 9.28 7.90
N TRP A 89 -8.31 9.00 7.11
CA TRP A 89 -8.36 9.45 5.73
C TRP A 89 -8.96 8.45 4.75
N VAL A 90 -9.11 7.21 5.13
CA VAL A 90 -9.97 6.30 4.39
C VAL A 90 -11.41 6.83 4.46
N ASP A 91 -11.86 7.24 5.66
CA ASP A 91 -13.18 7.84 5.83
C ASP A 91 -13.34 9.11 5.01
N LEU A 92 -12.30 9.94 4.96
CA LEU A 92 -12.34 11.17 4.18
C LEU A 92 -12.49 10.89 2.68
N VAL A 93 -11.78 9.90 2.17
CA VAL A 93 -11.89 9.50 0.76
C VAL A 93 -13.28 8.97 0.46
N ILE A 94 -13.82 8.15 1.34
CA ILE A 94 -15.17 7.62 1.18
C ILE A 94 -16.20 8.74 1.17
N LEU A 95 -16.08 9.72 2.07
CA LEU A 95 -16.98 10.85 2.13
C LEU A 95 -16.95 11.64 0.82
N LYS A 96 -15.78 11.86 0.25
CA LYS A 96 -15.68 12.55 -1.03
C LYS A 96 -16.41 11.78 -2.13
N ALA A 97 -16.23 10.47 -2.17
CA ALA A 97 -16.89 9.63 -3.16
C ALA A 97 -18.40 9.70 -3.02
N LEU A 98 -18.90 9.65 -1.77
CA LEU A 98 -20.34 9.69 -1.52
C LEU A 98 -20.97 11.03 -1.89
N ARG A 99 -20.20 12.11 -1.82
CA ARG A 99 -20.67 13.42 -2.23
C ARG A 99 -20.60 13.67 -3.73
N GLY A 100 -20.00 12.76 -4.47
CA GLY A 100 -19.78 12.94 -5.89
C GLY A 100 -18.65 13.92 -6.21
N GLU A 101 -17.77 14.16 -5.25
CA GLU A 101 -16.58 15.01 -5.44
C GLU A 101 -15.44 14.16 -5.99
N ASP A 102 -14.73 14.71 -6.92
CA ASP A 102 -13.59 14.03 -7.53
C ASP A 102 -12.26 14.54 -7.03
#